data_484c3771d49fa700b7981884064c9bcd
#
_entry.id   484c3771d49fa700b7981884064c9bcd
#
_cell.length_a   1.000
_cell.length_b   1.000
_cell.length_c   1.000
_cell.angle_alpha   90.00
_cell.angle_beta   90.00
_cell.angle_gamma   90.00
#
_symmetry.space_group_name_H-M   'P 1'
#
loop_
_entity.id
_entity.type
_entity.pdbx_description
1 polymer ?
#
loop_
_entity_poly.entity_id
_entity_poly.type
_entity_poly.pdbx_seq_one_letter_code
_entity_poly.pdbx_strand_id
1 'polypeptide(L)'
;MMMTTGNLYSQNSALRQKAERKLEAYFYSYKPKNGVLSQPARMKKLAIDDKRHVVDITMDGNFAQQEFTKSSVEKIYRKVRRVLPNPFDDYLIRIYTNGSLVEELISGATAKGGNALWGDIDYNDEPWVENVSRPSRPTHGLYDRHLTLWASHGRYYDNKKGFWKWQRPNLFCTNEDLFMQTIVVPFLIPMLEHAGAYVFSPRERDWQTEEIIVDNDGSSHNSIYQEIEGKNEWVKAPVKGFGWRNGSLQMDENPFERGTVRMNLTQKKVKDLAQTVYRPNFHKAGRYAVYVSYATVEGSVPDAEYIVYHKGQETRFHVNQQMGGGTWVYLGTFDFDRGCDGYNQVVVTNRSQSKGLITTDAVRFGGGMGNIERGGTVSGLPRCLEGARYYAQWAGVPYKYYSTKNGTDDYGDDINVRSLMSNWLGGGSVYMPLIKGKRVPIELSLAVHSDAGYAPNGTDIIGSLAICTTDFNDGRLNSGISRQASKDFAAALLNGIMRDLPAKYKNWNRRYLWDRNYSET
;
A
#
# COMPACT_ATOMS: atom_id res chain seq x y z
N MET A 1 -40.13 60.64 0.80
CA MET A 1 -38.84 60.09 0.46
C MET A 1 -38.69 58.65 1.05
N MET A 2 -39.54 57.72 0.62
CA MET A 2 -39.55 56.34 1.18
C MET A 2 -39.85 55.29 0.06
N MET A 3 -39.47 55.50 -1.18
CA MET A 3 -39.70 54.55 -2.29
C MET A 3 -38.41 54.03 -2.98
N THR A 4 -37.21 54.34 -2.51
CA THR A 4 -35.97 53.97 -3.21
C THR A 4 -35.25 52.77 -2.60
N THR A 5 -35.45 52.42 -1.35
CA THR A 5 -34.76 51.29 -0.70
C THR A 5 -35.39 49.91 -1.01
N GLY A 6 -36.70 49.81 -1.23
CA GLY A 6 -37.37 48.58 -1.56
C GLY A 6 -37.03 48.06 -2.97
N ASN A 7 -36.82 48.94 -3.93
CA ASN A 7 -36.49 48.59 -5.33
C ASN A 7 -35.03 48.10 -5.47
N LEU A 8 -34.10 48.65 -4.71
CA LEU A 8 -32.70 48.23 -4.71
C LEU A 8 -32.51 46.82 -4.06
N TYR A 9 -33.24 46.51 -2.98
CA TYR A 9 -33.21 45.20 -2.35
C TYR A 9 -33.82 44.12 -3.26
N SER A 10 -34.91 44.42 -3.97
CA SER A 10 -35.55 43.47 -4.87
C SER A 10 -34.73 43.25 -6.16
N GLN A 11 -34.06 44.27 -6.68
CA GLN A 11 -33.17 44.17 -7.83
C GLN A 11 -31.91 43.35 -7.51
N ASN A 12 -31.29 43.54 -6.34
CA ASN A 12 -30.14 42.75 -5.88
C ASN A 12 -30.52 41.28 -5.66
N SER A 13 -31.71 40.99 -5.11
CA SER A 13 -32.20 39.63 -4.97
C SER A 13 -32.43 38.94 -6.32
N ALA A 14 -33.01 39.63 -7.28
CA ALA A 14 -33.24 39.09 -8.64
C ALA A 14 -31.92 38.81 -9.40
N LEU A 15 -30.91 39.68 -9.22
CA LEU A 15 -29.59 39.50 -9.82
C LEU A 15 -28.83 38.29 -9.20
N ARG A 16 -28.92 38.11 -7.89
CA ARG A 16 -28.35 36.96 -7.20
C ARG A 16 -28.98 35.65 -7.65
N GLN A 17 -30.31 35.57 -7.73
CA GLN A 17 -31.01 34.42 -8.28
C GLN A 17 -30.66 34.13 -9.74
N LYS A 18 -30.44 35.18 -10.56
CA LYS A 18 -29.99 35.04 -11.94
C LYS A 18 -28.56 34.49 -12.01
N ALA A 19 -27.65 34.94 -11.12
CA ALA A 19 -26.29 34.43 -11.02
C ALA A 19 -26.30 32.95 -10.64
N GLU A 20 -27.05 32.57 -9.60
CA GLU A 20 -27.19 31.21 -9.13
C GLU A 20 -27.67 30.25 -10.24
N ARG A 21 -28.78 30.56 -10.89
CA ARG A 21 -29.32 29.74 -12.00
C ARG A 21 -28.34 29.57 -13.16
N LYS A 22 -27.60 30.62 -13.51
CA LYS A 22 -26.64 30.58 -14.61
C LYS A 22 -25.40 29.74 -14.24
N LEU A 23 -24.93 29.86 -13.02
CA LEU A 23 -23.79 29.06 -12.51
C LEU A 23 -24.18 27.58 -12.37
N GLU A 24 -25.35 27.28 -11.82
CA GLU A 24 -25.86 25.92 -11.74
C GLU A 24 -25.95 25.28 -13.13
N ALA A 25 -26.52 25.96 -14.10
CA ALA A 25 -26.61 25.47 -15.47
C ALA A 25 -25.22 25.24 -16.10
N TYR A 26 -24.29 26.14 -15.86
CA TYR A 26 -22.91 25.99 -16.34
C TYR A 26 -22.24 24.75 -15.72
N PHE A 27 -22.25 24.63 -14.39
CA PHE A 27 -21.57 23.51 -13.72
C PHE A 27 -22.27 22.17 -14.00
N TYR A 28 -23.57 22.14 -14.09
CA TYR A 28 -24.31 20.92 -14.45
C TYR A 28 -23.93 20.40 -15.85
N SER A 29 -23.68 21.30 -16.81
CA SER A 29 -23.23 20.96 -18.15
C SER A 29 -21.72 20.85 -18.32
N TYR A 30 -20.95 21.12 -17.25
CA TYR A 30 -19.50 21.14 -17.30
C TYR A 30 -18.92 19.75 -17.58
N LYS A 31 -17.97 19.70 -18.53
CA LYS A 31 -17.20 18.50 -18.85
C LYS A 31 -15.72 18.84 -18.76
N PRO A 32 -14.94 18.17 -17.90
CA PRO A 32 -13.50 18.38 -17.83
C PRO A 32 -12.83 17.89 -19.11
N LYS A 33 -11.71 18.50 -19.46
CA LYS A 33 -10.86 18.05 -20.58
C LYS A 33 -10.13 16.75 -20.22
N ASN A 34 -9.64 16.68 -18.99
CA ASN A 34 -8.90 15.53 -18.46
C ASN A 34 -9.67 14.98 -17.25
N GLY A 35 -10.33 13.85 -17.45
CA GLY A 35 -11.14 13.20 -16.44
C GLY A 35 -12.60 13.00 -16.85
N VAL A 36 -13.33 12.22 -16.06
CA VAL A 36 -14.76 12.00 -16.20
C VAL A 36 -15.40 12.17 -14.83
N LEU A 37 -16.38 13.06 -14.75
CA LEU A 37 -17.19 13.17 -13.53
C LEU A 37 -18.16 11.99 -13.47
N SER A 38 -18.27 11.35 -12.32
CA SER A 38 -19.21 10.23 -12.12
C SER A 38 -20.67 10.69 -12.20
N GLN A 39 -20.92 11.94 -11.81
CA GLN A 39 -22.20 12.64 -11.89
C GLN A 39 -21.93 14.09 -12.31
N PRO A 40 -22.91 14.78 -12.88
CA PRO A 40 -22.80 16.21 -13.15
C PRO A 40 -22.41 16.97 -11.88
N ALA A 41 -21.47 17.92 -12.01
CA ALA A 41 -21.07 18.78 -10.91
C ALA A 41 -22.23 19.66 -10.45
N ARG A 42 -22.40 19.81 -9.15
CA ARG A 42 -23.46 20.62 -8.55
C ARG A 42 -22.87 21.69 -7.64
N MET A 43 -23.41 22.89 -7.74
CA MET A 43 -23.11 23.95 -6.81
C MET A 43 -23.85 23.69 -5.49
N LYS A 44 -23.10 23.60 -4.37
CA LYS A 44 -23.65 23.43 -3.02
C LYS A 44 -24.04 24.75 -2.38
N LYS A 45 -23.26 25.80 -2.67
CA LYS A 45 -23.45 27.12 -2.05
C LYS A 45 -22.90 28.22 -2.95
N LEU A 46 -23.64 29.31 -3.02
CA LEU A 46 -23.20 30.57 -3.59
C LEU A 46 -23.26 31.63 -2.49
N ALA A 47 -22.17 32.32 -2.23
CA ALA A 47 -22.10 33.47 -1.35
C ALA A 47 -21.54 34.69 -2.10
N ILE A 48 -22.29 35.80 -2.09
CA ILE A 48 -21.88 37.05 -2.72
C ILE A 48 -21.79 38.12 -1.64
N ASP A 49 -20.59 38.65 -1.45
CA ASP A 49 -20.29 39.76 -0.55
C ASP A 49 -20.09 41.05 -1.35
N ASP A 50 -21.16 41.88 -1.40
CA ASP A 50 -21.15 43.13 -2.11
C ASP A 50 -20.21 44.20 -1.49
N LYS A 51 -19.90 44.06 -0.19
CA LYS A 51 -19.00 44.98 0.48
C LYS A 51 -17.54 44.73 0.15
N ARG A 52 -17.18 43.45 0.03
CA ARG A 52 -15.82 43.00 -0.29
C ARG A 52 -15.63 42.73 -1.78
N HIS A 53 -16.68 42.79 -2.56
CA HIS A 53 -16.71 42.44 -3.98
C HIS A 53 -16.16 41.01 -4.21
N VAL A 54 -16.71 40.02 -3.49
CA VAL A 54 -16.28 38.61 -3.57
C VAL A 54 -17.47 37.72 -3.91
N VAL A 55 -17.24 36.76 -4.81
CA VAL A 55 -18.17 35.66 -5.12
C VAL A 55 -17.51 34.34 -4.76
N ASP A 56 -18.03 33.69 -3.72
CA ASP A 56 -17.62 32.36 -3.29
C ASP A 56 -18.57 31.31 -3.81
N ILE A 57 -18.04 30.35 -4.57
CA ILE A 57 -18.76 29.23 -5.17
C ILE A 57 -18.26 27.95 -4.54
N THR A 58 -19.10 27.24 -3.82
CA THR A 58 -18.76 25.92 -3.27
C THR A 58 -19.42 24.83 -4.12
N MET A 59 -18.59 23.97 -4.68
CA MET A 59 -18.98 22.83 -5.50
C MET A 59 -19.07 21.56 -4.66
N ASP A 60 -19.78 20.55 -5.19
CA ASP A 60 -19.80 19.20 -4.64
C ASP A 60 -18.49 18.45 -4.92
N GLY A 61 -18.32 17.26 -4.33
CA GLY A 61 -17.14 16.41 -4.53
C GLY A 61 -17.01 15.88 -5.95
N ASN A 62 -18.10 15.82 -6.73
CA ASN A 62 -18.03 15.40 -8.14
C ASN A 62 -17.17 16.35 -8.97
N PHE A 63 -17.19 17.64 -8.66
CA PHE A 63 -16.36 18.62 -9.35
C PHE A 63 -14.86 18.41 -9.11
N ALA A 64 -14.49 17.79 -7.98
CA ALA A 64 -13.10 17.44 -7.69
C ALA A 64 -12.59 16.21 -8.45
N GLN A 65 -13.49 15.41 -9.08
CA GLN A 65 -13.14 14.19 -9.81
C GLN A 65 -12.45 14.45 -11.16
N GLN A 66 -11.63 15.47 -11.25
CA GLN A 66 -10.88 15.86 -12.44
C GLN A 66 -9.45 16.23 -12.07
N GLU A 67 -8.57 16.20 -13.04
CA GLU A 67 -7.24 16.77 -12.90
C GLU A 67 -7.31 18.28 -13.08
N PHE A 68 -6.99 19.03 -12.04
CA PHE A 68 -6.82 20.48 -12.14
C PHE A 68 -5.42 20.81 -12.66
N THR A 69 -5.35 21.53 -13.77
CA THR A 69 -4.13 22.10 -14.31
C THR A 69 -4.28 23.61 -14.33
N LYS A 70 -3.17 24.38 -14.36
CA LYS A 70 -3.21 25.84 -14.47
C LYS A 70 -4.14 26.29 -15.61
N SER A 71 -4.00 25.66 -16.78
CA SER A 71 -4.83 25.97 -17.96
C SER A 71 -6.32 25.64 -17.76
N SER A 72 -6.65 24.51 -17.11
CA SER A 72 -8.05 24.14 -16.85
C SER A 72 -8.70 25.07 -15.85
N VAL A 73 -7.99 25.43 -14.77
CA VAL A 73 -8.46 26.36 -13.74
C VAL A 73 -8.69 27.75 -14.33
N GLU A 74 -7.74 28.29 -15.09
CA GLU A 74 -7.91 29.58 -15.78
C GLU A 74 -9.13 29.58 -16.71
N LYS A 75 -9.37 28.48 -17.43
CA LYS A 75 -10.53 28.33 -18.30
C LYS A 75 -11.84 28.28 -17.52
N ILE A 76 -11.88 27.61 -16.38
CA ILE A 76 -13.05 27.56 -15.49
C ILE A 76 -13.37 28.98 -15.00
N TYR A 77 -12.42 29.69 -14.43
CA TYR A 77 -12.62 31.08 -13.97
C TYR A 77 -13.08 32.01 -15.07
N ARG A 78 -12.48 31.92 -16.25
CA ARG A 78 -12.88 32.72 -17.42
C ARG A 78 -14.32 32.45 -17.84
N LYS A 79 -14.75 31.18 -17.78
CA LYS A 79 -16.13 30.81 -18.11
C LYS A 79 -17.11 31.25 -17.03
N VAL A 80 -16.78 31.06 -15.75
CA VAL A 80 -17.59 31.51 -14.62
C VAL A 80 -17.78 33.02 -14.68
N ARG A 81 -16.73 33.79 -14.92
CA ARG A 81 -16.81 35.26 -15.08
C ARG A 81 -17.76 35.68 -16.22
N ARG A 82 -17.76 34.97 -17.35
CA ARG A 82 -18.66 35.25 -18.47
C ARG A 82 -20.12 34.87 -18.21
N VAL A 83 -20.35 33.95 -17.29
CA VAL A 83 -21.71 33.47 -16.94
C VAL A 83 -22.34 34.38 -15.89
N LEU A 84 -21.55 34.97 -15.03
CA LEU A 84 -22.02 35.89 -14.01
C LEU A 84 -22.64 37.15 -14.63
N PRO A 85 -23.76 37.64 -14.11
CA PRO A 85 -24.31 38.92 -14.51
C PRO A 85 -23.51 40.09 -13.91
N ASN A 86 -23.38 41.18 -14.63
CA ASN A 86 -22.84 42.44 -14.10
C ASN A 86 -23.72 42.91 -12.92
N PRO A 87 -23.09 43.37 -11.77
CA PRO A 87 -21.67 43.68 -11.58
C PRO A 87 -20.84 42.50 -11.02
N PHE A 88 -21.37 41.31 -10.83
CA PHE A 88 -20.67 40.18 -10.18
C PHE A 88 -19.51 39.59 -11.01
N ASP A 89 -19.51 39.84 -12.32
CA ASP A 89 -18.43 39.44 -13.21
C ASP A 89 -17.10 40.15 -12.94
N ASP A 90 -17.13 41.34 -12.28
CA ASP A 90 -15.93 42.09 -11.86
C ASP A 90 -15.47 41.74 -10.44
N TYR A 91 -16.25 40.94 -9.69
CA TYR A 91 -15.88 40.56 -8.33
C TYR A 91 -14.72 39.56 -8.33
N LEU A 92 -14.02 39.46 -7.19
CA LEU A 92 -13.07 38.41 -6.95
C LEU A 92 -13.85 37.08 -6.82
N ILE A 93 -13.61 36.19 -7.76
CA ILE A 93 -14.26 34.86 -7.76
C ILE A 93 -13.35 33.86 -7.07
N ARG A 94 -13.89 33.06 -6.15
CA ARG A 94 -13.22 31.96 -5.50
C ARG A 94 -14.10 30.71 -5.66
N ILE A 95 -13.50 29.61 -6.12
CA ILE A 95 -14.22 28.36 -6.35
C ILE A 95 -13.63 27.29 -5.44
N TYR A 96 -14.46 26.68 -4.63
CA TYR A 96 -14.08 25.64 -3.67
C TYR A 96 -14.69 24.30 -4.04
N THR A 97 -13.95 23.22 -3.81
CA THR A 97 -14.46 21.85 -3.81
C THR A 97 -13.65 21.02 -2.81
N ASN A 98 -14.29 20.09 -2.10
CA ASN A 98 -13.67 19.33 -1.01
C ASN A 98 -12.94 20.20 0.02
N GLY A 99 -13.45 21.39 0.30
CA GLY A 99 -12.88 22.30 1.30
C GLY A 99 -11.66 23.11 0.87
N SER A 100 -11.15 22.91 -0.35
CA SER A 100 -9.98 23.60 -0.90
C SER A 100 -10.35 24.49 -2.08
N LEU A 101 -9.57 25.57 -2.32
CA LEU A 101 -9.64 26.35 -3.55
C LEU A 101 -9.19 25.49 -4.73
N VAL A 102 -9.81 25.65 -5.90
CA VAL A 102 -9.43 24.86 -7.08
C VAL A 102 -7.99 25.08 -7.54
N GLU A 103 -7.40 26.23 -7.22
CA GLU A 103 -5.98 26.53 -7.46
C GLU A 103 -5.05 25.68 -6.57
N GLU A 104 -5.46 25.39 -5.35
CA GLU A 104 -4.72 24.53 -4.42
C GLU A 104 -4.74 23.07 -4.84
N LEU A 105 -5.70 22.69 -5.69
CA LEU A 105 -5.85 21.34 -6.23
C LEU A 105 -5.06 21.12 -7.53
N ILE A 106 -4.32 22.11 -8.02
CA ILE A 106 -3.44 21.94 -9.17
C ILE A 106 -2.26 21.06 -8.76
N SER A 107 -2.09 19.92 -9.44
CA SER A 107 -1.00 18.99 -9.16
C SER A 107 0.37 19.69 -9.21
N GLY A 108 1.16 19.52 -8.15
CA GLY A 108 2.45 20.20 -7.99
C GLY A 108 2.39 21.69 -7.57
N ALA A 109 1.20 22.28 -7.39
CA ALA A 109 1.07 23.66 -6.90
C ALA A 109 1.56 23.80 -5.46
N THR A 110 1.43 22.75 -4.65
CA THR A 110 1.89 22.68 -3.26
C THR A 110 3.42 22.62 -3.12
N ALA A 111 4.14 22.19 -4.16
CA ALA A 111 5.61 22.12 -4.14
C ALA A 111 6.32 23.50 -4.06
N LYS A 112 5.60 24.59 -4.26
CA LYS A 112 6.18 25.95 -4.30
C LYS A 112 5.89 26.83 -3.10
N GLY A 113 5.08 26.42 -2.14
CA GLY A 113 4.64 27.39 -1.13
C GLY A 113 4.12 26.86 0.20
N GLY A 114 4.35 25.63 0.53
CA GLY A 114 4.01 25.13 1.86
C GLY A 114 3.30 23.78 1.86
N ASN A 115 3.64 22.99 2.83
CA ASN A 115 3.18 21.62 3.09
C ASN A 115 1.71 21.54 3.56
N ALA A 116 0.90 22.55 3.35
CA ALA A 116 -0.44 22.63 3.94
C ALA A 116 -1.36 21.44 3.58
N LEU A 117 -1.20 20.87 2.37
CA LEU A 117 -1.97 19.70 1.95
C LEU A 117 -1.30 18.36 2.29
N TRP A 118 0.04 18.33 2.26
CA TRP A 118 0.83 17.12 2.50
C TRP A 118 1.12 16.88 3.98
N GLY A 119 1.04 17.93 4.82
CA GLY A 119 1.45 17.90 6.21
C GLY A 119 2.96 17.84 6.40
N ASP A 120 3.38 17.86 7.66
CA ASP A 120 4.80 17.83 8.06
C ASP A 120 5.18 16.49 8.71
N ILE A 121 4.40 15.42 8.44
CA ILE A 121 4.65 14.11 9.01
C ILE A 121 5.75 13.44 8.20
N ASP A 122 6.86 13.14 8.85
CA ASP A 122 7.96 12.37 8.29
C ASP A 122 8.44 11.34 9.31
N TYR A 123 8.75 10.15 8.85
CA TYR A 123 9.36 9.09 9.66
C TYR A 123 10.88 9.20 9.52
N ASN A 124 11.58 9.45 10.63
CA ASN A 124 13.03 9.68 10.67
C ASN A 124 13.77 8.71 11.61
N ASP A 125 13.08 7.66 12.07
CA ASP A 125 13.68 6.62 12.91
C ASP A 125 14.25 5.48 12.06
N GLU A 126 14.81 4.44 12.71
CA GLU A 126 15.39 3.28 12.02
C GLU A 126 14.35 2.54 11.16
N PRO A 127 14.68 2.17 9.91
CA PRO A 127 13.77 1.48 9.01
C PRO A 127 13.38 0.10 9.56
N TRP A 128 12.28 -0.47 9.06
CA TRP A 128 11.85 -1.80 9.48
C TRP A 128 12.92 -2.86 9.21
N VAL A 129 13.51 -2.84 8.01
CA VAL A 129 14.62 -3.73 7.63
C VAL A 129 15.68 -2.93 6.90
N GLU A 130 16.91 -3.00 7.37
CA GLU A 130 18.08 -2.41 6.72
C GLU A 130 19.08 -3.50 6.33
N ASN A 131 19.49 -3.55 5.06
CA ASN A 131 20.63 -4.36 4.63
C ASN A 131 21.94 -3.61 4.89
N VAL A 132 22.60 -3.92 6.00
CA VAL A 132 23.85 -3.26 6.40
C VAL A 132 25.10 -3.80 5.69
N SER A 133 24.97 -4.84 4.88
CA SER A 133 26.04 -5.34 3.99
C SER A 133 26.10 -4.60 2.65
N ARG A 134 25.15 -3.70 2.35
CA ARG A 134 25.24 -2.88 1.12
C ARG A 134 26.49 -2.00 1.17
N PRO A 135 27.29 -1.96 0.07
CA PRO A 135 28.54 -1.19 0.05
C PRO A 135 28.32 0.32 0.10
N SER A 136 27.12 0.78 -0.22
CA SER A 136 26.72 2.20 -0.13
C SER A 136 25.25 2.33 0.21
N ARG A 137 24.92 3.33 1.03
CA ARG A 137 23.54 3.76 1.26
C ARG A 137 23.16 4.76 0.17
N PRO A 138 22.01 4.61 -0.51
CA PRO A 138 21.51 5.66 -1.38
C PRO A 138 21.19 6.90 -0.52
N THR A 139 21.84 8.02 -0.77
CA THR A 139 21.59 9.27 -0.05
C THR A 139 20.39 10.04 -0.58
N HIS A 140 19.85 9.61 -1.72
CA HIS A 140 18.69 10.17 -2.40
C HIS A 140 17.79 9.03 -2.91
N GLY A 141 16.58 9.36 -3.29
CA GLY A 141 15.61 8.38 -3.78
C GLY A 141 14.62 7.97 -2.71
N LEU A 142 14.45 6.65 -2.52
CA LEU A 142 13.45 6.08 -1.62
C LEU A 142 14.06 5.48 -0.33
N TYR A 143 15.27 5.87 0.03
CA TYR A 143 15.93 5.36 1.24
C TYR A 143 15.04 5.62 2.47
N ASP A 144 14.90 4.59 3.33
CA ASP A 144 14.07 4.55 4.53
C ASP A 144 12.56 4.70 4.29
N ARG A 145 12.10 4.65 3.03
CA ARG A 145 10.66 4.69 2.72
C ARG A 145 10.05 3.30 2.77
N HIS A 146 8.85 3.20 3.36
CA HIS A 146 8.09 1.96 3.48
C HIS A 146 6.87 2.02 2.56
N LEU A 147 6.84 1.13 1.60
CA LEU A 147 5.80 1.09 0.57
C LEU A 147 5.02 -0.21 0.65
N THR A 148 3.73 -0.17 0.33
CA THR A 148 2.99 -1.38 -0.01
C THR A 148 2.67 -1.40 -1.49
N LEU A 149 2.92 -2.56 -2.12
CA LEU A 149 2.74 -2.74 -3.54
C LEU A 149 2.21 -4.14 -3.86
N TRP A 150 1.23 -4.23 -4.73
CA TRP A 150 0.74 -5.53 -5.19
C TRP A 150 0.34 -5.55 -6.65
N ALA A 151 0.51 -6.74 -7.24
CA ALA A 151 0.01 -7.07 -8.57
C ALA A 151 -1.47 -7.47 -8.45
N SER A 152 -2.35 -6.73 -9.07
CA SER A 152 -3.79 -6.97 -9.20
C SER A 152 -4.38 -8.06 -8.28
N HIS A 153 -4.71 -9.21 -8.83
CA HIS A 153 -5.46 -10.29 -8.19
C HIS A 153 -4.71 -11.62 -8.26
N GLY A 154 -5.34 -12.67 -7.72
CA GLY A 154 -4.85 -14.05 -7.81
C GLY A 154 -6.01 -15.04 -7.87
N ARG A 155 -5.66 -16.31 -7.82
CA ARG A 155 -6.65 -17.40 -7.77
C ARG A 155 -7.39 -17.37 -6.44
N TYR A 156 -8.72 -17.54 -6.50
CA TYR A 156 -9.58 -17.56 -5.32
C TYR A 156 -10.56 -18.73 -5.36
N TYR A 157 -11.12 -19.09 -4.22
CA TYR A 157 -12.18 -20.05 -4.10
C TYR A 157 -13.54 -19.37 -4.31
N ASP A 158 -14.28 -19.81 -5.33
CA ASP A 158 -15.64 -19.33 -5.60
C ASP A 158 -16.62 -20.06 -4.67
N ASN A 159 -17.03 -19.43 -3.58
CA ASN A 159 -17.89 -20.02 -2.56
C ASN A 159 -19.25 -20.50 -3.11
N LYS A 160 -19.76 -19.85 -4.18
CA LYS A 160 -21.04 -20.22 -4.81
C LYS A 160 -20.91 -21.44 -5.71
N LYS A 161 -19.75 -21.59 -6.36
CA LYS A 161 -19.49 -22.67 -7.32
C LYS A 161 -18.75 -23.86 -6.72
N GLY A 162 -18.12 -23.68 -5.57
CA GLY A 162 -17.40 -24.74 -4.86
C GLY A 162 -16.06 -25.13 -5.49
N PHE A 163 -15.39 -24.24 -6.22
CA PHE A 163 -14.08 -24.53 -6.80
C PHE A 163 -13.16 -23.31 -6.93
N TRP A 164 -11.87 -23.56 -7.08
CA TRP A 164 -10.84 -22.56 -7.26
C TRP A 164 -10.80 -22.03 -8.71
N LYS A 165 -10.75 -20.72 -8.91
CA LYS A 165 -10.70 -20.06 -10.22
C LYS A 165 -9.91 -18.76 -10.19
N TRP A 166 -9.51 -18.28 -11.36
CA TRP A 166 -8.94 -16.94 -11.51
C TRP A 166 -10.01 -15.86 -11.32
N GLN A 167 -9.64 -14.70 -10.82
CA GLN A 167 -10.58 -13.58 -10.67
C GLN A 167 -10.98 -13.02 -12.03
N ARG A 168 -10.04 -12.97 -12.95
CA ARG A 168 -10.29 -12.43 -14.28
C ARG A 168 -10.35 -13.54 -15.34
N PRO A 169 -11.21 -13.36 -16.35
CA PRO A 169 -11.26 -14.28 -17.49
C PRO A 169 -9.97 -14.16 -18.30
N ASN A 170 -9.70 -15.18 -19.10
CA ASN A 170 -8.61 -15.10 -20.06
C ASN A 170 -8.92 -14.02 -21.11
N LEU A 171 -7.92 -13.23 -21.40
CA LEU A 171 -7.87 -12.29 -22.52
C LEU A 171 -6.68 -12.70 -23.39
N PHE A 172 -6.95 -13.14 -24.61
CA PHE A 172 -5.94 -13.82 -25.45
C PHE A 172 -5.36 -15.08 -24.77
N CYS A 173 -4.03 -15.17 -24.64
CA CYS A 173 -3.34 -16.33 -24.06
C CYS A 173 -3.09 -16.24 -22.54
N THR A 174 -3.51 -15.15 -21.88
CA THR A 174 -3.28 -14.92 -20.46
C THR A 174 -4.48 -14.25 -19.79
N ASN A 175 -4.40 -14.00 -18.49
CA ASN A 175 -5.32 -13.14 -17.76
C ASN A 175 -4.54 -12.10 -16.96
N GLU A 176 -5.23 -11.10 -16.42
CA GLU A 176 -4.62 -10.06 -15.62
C GLU A 176 -3.91 -10.62 -14.38
N ASP A 177 -4.52 -11.60 -13.70
CA ASP A 177 -4.00 -12.21 -12.48
C ASP A 177 -2.58 -12.76 -12.65
N LEU A 178 -2.26 -13.29 -13.84
CA LEU A 178 -0.93 -13.78 -14.19
C LEU A 178 -0.03 -12.69 -14.77
N PHE A 179 -0.59 -11.88 -15.67
CA PHE A 179 0.19 -10.88 -16.40
C PHE A 179 0.82 -9.84 -15.47
N MET A 180 0.06 -9.30 -14.51
CA MET A 180 0.58 -8.29 -13.59
C MET A 180 1.69 -8.81 -12.68
N GLN A 181 1.65 -10.08 -12.32
CA GLN A 181 2.73 -10.73 -11.55
C GLN A 181 4.07 -10.66 -12.30
N THR A 182 4.07 -10.83 -13.63
CA THR A 182 5.29 -10.82 -14.44
C THR A 182 5.93 -9.45 -14.61
N ILE A 183 5.24 -8.39 -14.18
CA ILE A 183 5.75 -7.01 -14.23
C ILE A 183 6.09 -6.52 -12.82
N VAL A 184 5.18 -6.67 -11.88
CA VAL A 184 5.30 -6.08 -10.54
C VAL A 184 6.40 -6.77 -9.74
N VAL A 185 6.38 -8.10 -9.69
CA VAL A 185 7.28 -8.87 -8.82
C VAL A 185 8.74 -8.86 -9.31
N PRO A 186 9.06 -9.16 -10.59
CA PRO A 186 10.44 -9.22 -11.03
C PRO A 186 11.05 -7.87 -11.42
N PHE A 187 10.25 -6.82 -11.61
CA PHE A 187 10.75 -5.51 -12.06
C PHE A 187 10.41 -4.38 -11.13
N LEU A 188 9.13 -4.08 -10.90
CA LEU A 188 8.74 -2.87 -10.17
C LEU A 188 9.18 -2.93 -8.71
N ILE A 189 8.93 -4.03 -8.01
CA ILE A 189 9.38 -4.19 -6.61
C ILE A 189 10.90 -4.07 -6.49
N PRO A 190 11.73 -4.83 -7.25
CA PRO A 190 13.18 -4.70 -7.19
C PRO A 190 13.70 -3.30 -7.55
N MET A 191 13.08 -2.59 -8.50
CA MET A 191 13.46 -1.21 -8.83
C MET A 191 13.25 -0.26 -7.65
N LEU A 192 12.13 -0.37 -6.94
CA LEU A 192 11.86 0.44 -5.74
C LEU A 192 12.83 0.09 -4.60
N GLU A 193 13.12 -1.20 -4.40
CA GLU A 193 14.09 -1.67 -3.39
C GLU A 193 15.52 -1.25 -3.71
N HIS A 194 15.91 -1.24 -4.98
CA HIS A 194 17.21 -0.70 -5.41
C HIS A 194 17.30 0.81 -5.21
N ALA A 195 16.18 1.53 -5.31
CA ALA A 195 16.10 2.95 -4.97
C ALA A 195 16.14 3.23 -3.45
N GLY A 196 16.11 2.18 -2.61
CA GLY A 196 16.26 2.25 -1.17
C GLY A 196 15.00 1.97 -0.35
N ALA A 197 13.83 1.78 -0.98
CA ALA A 197 12.60 1.50 -0.27
C ALA A 197 12.60 0.09 0.35
N TYR A 198 11.88 -0.06 1.46
CA TYR A 198 11.37 -1.36 1.88
C TYR A 198 9.97 -1.55 1.28
N VAL A 199 9.79 -2.60 0.49
CA VAL A 199 8.52 -2.87 -0.20
C VAL A 199 7.84 -4.09 0.42
N PHE A 200 6.69 -3.86 1.04
CA PHE A 200 5.79 -4.90 1.50
C PHE A 200 4.76 -5.25 0.41
N SER A 201 4.45 -6.52 0.26
CA SER A 201 3.36 -6.97 -0.59
C SER A 201 2.34 -7.76 0.24
N PRO A 202 1.04 -7.45 0.15
CA PRO A 202 -0.02 -8.23 0.78
C PRO A 202 -0.27 -9.57 0.06
N ARG A 203 0.61 -9.95 -0.86
CA ARG A 203 0.65 -11.23 -1.57
C ARG A 203 2.04 -11.83 -1.49
N GLU A 204 2.13 -13.16 -1.60
CA GLU A 204 3.43 -13.82 -1.73
C GLU A 204 4.16 -13.32 -2.98
N ARG A 205 5.43 -12.96 -2.82
CA ARG A 205 6.28 -12.43 -3.89
C ARG A 205 7.28 -13.45 -4.45
N ASP A 206 7.52 -14.55 -3.73
CA ASP A 206 8.46 -15.58 -4.18
C ASP A 206 7.76 -16.63 -5.04
N TRP A 207 8.33 -16.90 -6.19
CA TRP A 207 7.82 -17.90 -7.13
C TRP A 207 8.37 -19.31 -6.86
N GLN A 208 9.26 -19.44 -5.86
CA GLN A 208 9.78 -20.72 -5.42
C GLN A 208 8.65 -21.57 -4.86
N THR A 209 8.45 -22.75 -5.44
CA THR A 209 7.39 -23.68 -5.02
C THR A 209 7.76 -24.50 -3.79
N GLU A 210 9.06 -24.68 -3.54
CA GLU A 210 9.55 -25.27 -2.30
C GLU A 210 9.51 -24.26 -1.16
N GLU A 211 9.07 -24.68 0.01
CA GLU A 211 9.06 -23.88 1.23
C GLU A 211 9.71 -24.70 2.35
N ILE A 212 10.70 -24.10 2.99
CA ILE A 212 11.35 -24.72 4.13
C ILE A 212 11.21 -23.79 5.32
N ILE A 213 10.67 -24.32 6.41
CA ILE A 213 10.45 -23.58 7.65
C ILE A 213 11.35 -24.17 8.72
N VAL A 214 12.11 -23.30 9.36
CA VAL A 214 12.88 -23.62 10.57
C VAL A 214 12.29 -22.82 11.71
N ASP A 215 11.80 -23.51 12.73
CA ASP A 215 11.02 -22.94 13.82
C ASP A 215 11.47 -23.55 15.15
N ASN A 216 11.44 -22.77 16.22
CA ASN A 216 11.81 -23.23 17.54
C ASN A 216 10.85 -24.26 18.14
N ASP A 217 9.61 -24.31 17.65
CA ASP A 217 8.57 -25.28 18.06
C ASP A 217 8.47 -26.50 17.13
N GLY A 218 9.33 -26.58 16.11
CA GLY A 218 9.37 -27.66 15.13
C GLY A 218 9.71 -27.17 13.73
N SER A 219 10.34 -28.01 12.93
CA SER A 219 10.87 -27.60 11.61
C SER A 219 10.44 -28.56 10.51
N SER A 220 10.28 -28.04 9.31
CA SER A 220 10.03 -28.83 8.11
C SER A 220 11.29 -29.53 7.61
N HIS A 221 11.14 -30.64 6.88
CA HIS A 221 12.20 -31.30 6.09
C HIS A 221 13.46 -31.71 6.89
N ASN A 222 13.34 -32.02 8.18
CA ASN A 222 14.49 -32.29 9.06
C ASN A 222 15.49 -31.13 9.12
N SER A 223 15.03 -29.91 9.03
CA SER A 223 15.80 -28.70 9.26
C SER A 223 16.14 -28.54 10.74
N ILE A 224 17.19 -27.76 11.05
CA ILE A 224 17.74 -27.68 12.39
C ILE A 224 17.55 -26.27 12.96
N TYR A 225 16.89 -26.19 14.11
CA TYR A 225 16.92 -25.05 15.00
C TYR A 225 17.89 -25.32 16.14
N GLN A 226 18.74 -24.37 16.48
CA GLN A 226 19.71 -24.49 17.56
C GLN A 226 19.91 -23.14 18.28
N GLU A 227 19.98 -23.18 19.60
CA GLU A 227 20.38 -22.05 20.42
C GLU A 227 21.84 -22.24 20.86
N ILE A 228 22.64 -21.17 20.77
CA ILE A 228 23.98 -21.06 21.26
C ILE A 228 23.95 -20.00 22.35
N GLU A 229 24.29 -20.41 23.55
CA GLU A 229 24.29 -19.54 24.71
C GLU A 229 25.48 -18.57 24.67
N GLY A 230 25.26 -17.37 25.17
CA GLY A 230 26.28 -16.36 25.39
C GLY A 230 26.32 -16.00 26.86
N LYS A 231 26.44 -14.71 27.15
CA LYS A 231 26.34 -14.22 28.53
C LYS A 231 24.92 -14.42 29.12
N ASN A 232 23.90 -14.32 28.29
CA ASN A 232 22.51 -14.52 28.65
C ASN A 232 21.94 -15.69 27.85
N GLU A 233 21.04 -16.45 28.47
CA GLU A 233 20.32 -17.56 27.85
C GLU A 233 19.12 -17.08 27.08
N TRP A 234 18.72 -17.81 26.04
CA TRP A 234 17.47 -17.63 25.38
C TRP A 234 16.33 -18.18 26.28
N VAL A 235 15.29 -17.38 26.46
CA VAL A 235 14.15 -17.76 27.27
C VAL A 235 12.86 -17.63 26.45
N LYS A 236 11.82 -18.32 26.87
CA LYS A 236 10.49 -18.20 26.24
C LYS A 236 9.91 -16.80 26.53
N ALA A 237 9.50 -16.09 25.49
CA ALA A 237 8.78 -14.83 25.64
C ALA A 237 7.32 -15.08 26.11
N PRO A 238 6.70 -14.15 26.84
CA PRO A 238 5.33 -14.29 27.34
C PRO A 238 4.27 -13.98 26.27
N VAL A 239 4.54 -14.32 25.01
CA VAL A 239 3.69 -14.07 23.86
C VAL A 239 3.63 -15.30 22.95
N LYS A 240 2.58 -15.42 22.16
CA LYS A 240 2.46 -16.46 21.14
C LYS A 240 3.32 -16.11 19.91
N GLY A 241 3.75 -17.15 19.19
CA GLY A 241 4.50 -17.05 17.95
C GLY A 241 3.95 -17.95 16.85
N PHE A 242 4.73 -18.04 15.79
CA PHE A 242 4.49 -18.99 14.72
C PHE A 242 4.69 -20.43 15.26
N GLY A 243 3.89 -21.36 14.78
CA GLY A 243 4.06 -22.78 15.08
C GLY A 243 3.89 -23.58 13.80
N TRP A 244 4.98 -24.19 13.34
CA TRP A 244 4.94 -25.02 12.15
C TRP A 244 4.09 -26.29 12.38
N ARG A 245 3.29 -26.61 11.37
CA ARG A 245 2.52 -27.86 11.28
C ARG A 245 2.45 -28.29 9.82
N ASN A 246 2.63 -29.58 9.58
CA ASN A 246 2.41 -30.14 8.26
C ASN A 246 0.91 -30.12 7.90
N GLY A 247 0.61 -29.86 6.63
CA GLY A 247 -0.75 -29.87 6.10
C GLY A 247 -1.36 -28.50 5.87
N SER A 248 -2.65 -28.49 5.58
CA SER A 248 -3.43 -27.28 5.30
C SER A 248 -3.87 -26.56 6.57
N LEU A 249 -4.13 -25.27 6.42
CA LEU A 249 -4.77 -24.41 7.43
C LEU A 249 -6.26 -24.31 7.14
N GLN A 250 -7.07 -24.48 8.18
CA GLN A 250 -8.50 -24.25 8.12
C GLN A 250 -8.83 -22.76 8.08
N MET A 251 -10.08 -22.42 7.79
CA MET A 251 -10.51 -21.05 7.47
C MET A 251 -10.12 -19.95 8.48
N ASP A 252 -10.13 -20.26 9.77
CA ASP A 252 -9.91 -19.30 10.86
C ASP A 252 -8.60 -19.54 11.62
N GLU A 253 -7.81 -20.53 11.20
CA GLU A 253 -6.55 -20.84 11.86
C GLU A 253 -5.48 -19.78 11.58
N ASN A 254 -4.84 -19.32 12.65
CA ASN A 254 -3.71 -18.42 12.58
C ASN A 254 -2.42 -19.12 13.00
N PRO A 255 -1.44 -19.32 12.09
CA PRO A 255 -0.21 -20.03 12.43
C PRO A 255 0.65 -19.29 13.47
N PHE A 256 0.51 -17.96 13.61
CA PHE A 256 1.23 -17.13 14.58
C PHE A 256 0.62 -17.13 16.00
N GLU A 257 -0.40 -17.92 16.22
CA GLU A 257 -1.00 -18.11 17.55
C GLU A 257 -0.78 -19.51 18.13
N ARG A 258 0.02 -20.35 17.44
CA ARG A 258 0.22 -21.76 17.80
C ARG A 258 1.52 -22.03 18.53
N GLY A 259 2.58 -21.28 18.18
CA GLY A 259 3.92 -21.50 18.66
C GLY A 259 4.32 -20.57 19.79
N THR A 260 5.61 -20.57 20.06
CA THR A 260 6.27 -19.78 21.09
C THR A 260 7.36 -18.91 20.48
N VAL A 261 7.71 -17.83 21.15
CA VAL A 261 8.77 -16.92 20.74
C VAL A 261 9.92 -17.02 21.73
N ARG A 262 11.16 -16.99 21.24
CA ARG A 262 12.36 -16.93 22.06
C ARG A 262 12.78 -15.47 22.23
N MET A 263 13.33 -15.10 23.40
CA MET A 263 13.83 -13.76 23.67
C MET A 263 15.14 -13.79 24.45
N ASN A 264 15.95 -12.75 24.26
CA ASN A 264 17.22 -12.57 24.98
C ASN A 264 17.47 -11.08 25.26
N LEU A 265 18.23 -10.79 26.31
CA LEU A 265 18.75 -9.45 26.59
C LEU A 265 19.85 -9.09 25.59
N THR A 266 19.86 -7.85 25.13
CA THR A 266 20.89 -7.37 24.20
C THR A 266 22.29 -7.37 24.80
N GLN A 267 23.29 -7.58 23.93
CA GLN A 267 24.72 -7.60 24.26
C GLN A 267 25.51 -6.83 23.18
N LYS A 268 26.43 -5.97 23.62
CA LYS A 268 27.33 -5.22 22.71
C LYS A 268 28.64 -5.97 22.40
N LYS A 269 29.15 -6.77 23.34
CA LYS A 269 30.44 -7.43 23.20
C LYS A 269 30.33 -8.71 22.40
N VAL A 270 31.03 -8.78 21.28
CA VAL A 270 30.97 -9.89 20.32
C VAL A 270 31.30 -11.26 20.98
N LYS A 271 32.25 -11.31 21.90
CA LYS A 271 32.64 -12.56 22.58
C LYS A 271 31.58 -13.16 23.52
N ASP A 272 30.56 -12.37 23.86
CA ASP A 272 29.52 -12.74 24.83
C ASP A 272 28.14 -12.89 24.18
N LEU A 273 28.08 -12.94 22.83
CA LEU A 273 26.83 -13.01 22.09
C LEU A 273 26.19 -14.39 22.21
N ALA A 274 24.91 -14.40 22.51
CA ALA A 274 24.04 -15.54 22.27
C ALA A 274 23.51 -15.53 20.83
N GLN A 275 23.25 -16.71 20.26
CA GLN A 275 22.78 -16.86 18.89
C GLN A 275 21.66 -17.88 18.81
N THR A 276 20.76 -17.69 17.84
CA THR A 276 19.88 -18.73 17.34
C THR A 276 20.24 -19.03 15.89
N VAL A 277 20.30 -20.31 15.56
CA VAL A 277 20.67 -20.79 14.23
C VAL A 277 19.49 -21.49 13.60
N TYR A 278 19.11 -21.03 12.43
CA TYR A 278 18.05 -21.58 11.60
C TYR A 278 18.67 -22.17 10.33
N ARG A 279 18.86 -23.49 10.33
CA ARG A 279 19.52 -24.21 9.23
C ARG A 279 18.51 -25.03 8.45
N PRO A 280 18.12 -24.57 7.26
CA PRO A 280 17.19 -25.31 6.39
C PRO A 280 17.85 -26.54 5.78
N ASN A 281 17.06 -27.55 5.46
CA ASN A 281 17.48 -28.68 4.64
C ASN A 281 16.91 -28.56 3.25
N PHE A 282 17.67 -27.98 2.33
CA PHE A 282 17.24 -27.75 0.94
C PHE A 282 17.26 -29.06 0.14
N HIS A 283 16.15 -29.44 -0.45
CA HIS A 283 16.08 -30.59 -1.34
C HIS A 283 16.69 -30.31 -2.72
N LYS A 284 16.66 -29.04 -3.14
CA LYS A 284 17.21 -28.56 -4.41
C LYS A 284 18.00 -27.27 -4.18
N ALA A 285 19.12 -27.15 -4.89
CA ALA A 285 19.79 -25.87 -5.03
C ALA A 285 18.86 -24.91 -5.81
N GLY A 286 18.83 -23.64 -5.43
CA GLY A 286 17.96 -22.68 -6.07
C GLY A 286 17.95 -21.32 -5.40
N ARG A 287 17.09 -20.47 -5.90
CA ARG A 287 16.89 -19.15 -5.40
C ARG A 287 15.62 -19.11 -4.53
N TYR A 288 15.77 -18.65 -3.29
CA TYR A 288 14.71 -18.63 -2.27
C TYR A 288 14.65 -17.27 -1.61
N ALA A 289 13.46 -16.73 -1.45
CA ALA A 289 13.24 -15.59 -0.57
C ALA A 289 13.38 -16.05 0.90
N VAL A 290 13.98 -15.20 1.71
CA VAL A 290 14.14 -15.41 3.16
C VAL A 290 13.21 -14.46 3.90
N TYR A 291 12.38 -15.05 4.74
CA TYR A 291 11.47 -14.34 5.65
C TYR A 291 11.77 -14.75 7.09
N VAL A 292 11.70 -13.79 7.98
CA VAL A 292 11.87 -14.02 9.42
C VAL A 292 10.61 -13.64 10.18
N SER A 293 10.39 -14.24 11.33
CA SER A 293 9.38 -13.81 12.28
C SER A 293 9.98 -13.55 13.66
N TYR A 294 9.34 -12.66 14.40
CA TYR A 294 9.66 -12.27 15.76
C TYR A 294 8.43 -11.66 16.43
N ALA A 295 8.49 -11.37 17.70
CA ALA A 295 7.45 -10.61 18.39
C ALA A 295 7.93 -9.19 18.73
N THR A 296 7.08 -8.20 18.54
CA THR A 296 7.27 -6.87 19.12
C THR A 296 6.81 -6.90 20.58
N VAL A 297 7.72 -6.69 21.50
CA VAL A 297 7.46 -6.64 22.95
C VAL A 297 7.96 -5.31 23.54
N GLU A 298 7.53 -5.00 24.75
CA GLU A 298 8.09 -3.84 25.46
C GLU A 298 9.59 -4.03 25.65
N GLY A 299 10.38 -3.02 25.30
CA GLY A 299 11.83 -3.08 25.30
C GLY A 299 12.48 -3.67 24.05
N SER A 300 11.71 -4.02 22.99
CA SER A 300 12.28 -4.41 21.70
C SER A 300 13.21 -3.32 21.14
N VAL A 301 14.32 -3.75 20.52
CA VAL A 301 15.33 -2.86 19.95
C VAL A 301 15.11 -2.56 18.48
N PRO A 302 15.64 -1.43 17.95
CA PRO A 302 15.46 -1.06 16.54
C PRO A 302 16.50 -1.72 15.60
N ASP A 303 17.52 -2.40 16.11
CA ASP A 303 18.69 -2.87 15.38
C ASP A 303 19.05 -4.34 15.65
N ALA A 304 18.05 -5.23 15.74
CA ALA A 304 18.29 -6.67 15.93
C ALA A 304 19.06 -7.23 14.72
N GLU A 305 20.20 -7.91 14.99
CA GLU A 305 21.11 -8.40 13.95
C GLU A 305 20.67 -9.78 13.44
N TYR A 306 20.41 -9.86 12.12
CA TYR A 306 20.15 -11.08 11.37
C TYR A 306 21.25 -11.28 10.33
N ILE A 307 21.80 -12.49 10.22
CA ILE A 307 22.85 -12.84 9.27
C ILE A 307 22.34 -13.97 8.40
N VAL A 308 22.21 -13.73 7.10
CA VAL A 308 21.88 -14.75 6.10
C VAL A 308 23.18 -15.27 5.50
N TYR A 309 23.48 -16.55 5.75
CA TYR A 309 24.55 -17.28 5.05
C TYR A 309 23.97 -17.98 3.85
N HIS A 310 24.53 -17.69 2.68
CA HIS A 310 24.07 -18.24 1.39
C HIS A 310 25.28 -18.60 0.53
N LYS A 311 25.48 -19.89 0.28
CA LYS A 311 26.67 -20.43 -0.38
C LYS A 311 27.99 -19.95 0.24
N GLY A 312 28.02 -19.85 1.57
CA GLY A 312 29.19 -19.39 2.32
C GLY A 312 29.43 -17.88 2.33
N GLN A 313 28.66 -17.11 1.59
CA GLN A 313 28.64 -15.64 1.71
C GLN A 313 27.70 -15.22 2.83
N GLU A 314 27.96 -14.07 3.44
CA GLU A 314 27.06 -13.51 4.45
C GLU A 314 26.45 -12.19 3.99
N THR A 315 25.18 -12.02 4.31
CA THR A 315 24.48 -10.74 4.20
C THR A 315 23.85 -10.42 5.54
N ARG A 316 24.16 -9.24 6.08
CA ARG A 316 23.70 -8.79 7.39
C ARG A 316 22.57 -7.79 7.28
N PHE A 317 21.62 -7.92 8.19
CA PHE A 317 20.47 -7.05 8.31
C PHE A 317 20.33 -6.55 9.74
N HIS A 318 19.88 -5.30 9.87
CA HIS A 318 19.24 -4.82 11.08
C HIS A 318 17.73 -4.85 10.88
N VAL A 319 17.01 -5.41 11.84
CA VAL A 319 15.56 -5.47 11.85
C VAL A 319 15.05 -4.69 13.05
N ASN A 320 14.22 -3.67 12.78
CA ASN A 320 13.59 -2.90 13.84
C ASN A 320 12.44 -3.69 14.45
N GLN A 321 12.67 -4.32 15.57
CA GLN A 321 11.69 -5.16 16.26
C GLN A 321 10.67 -4.37 17.09
N GLN A 322 10.75 -3.05 17.11
CA GLN A 322 9.75 -2.18 17.74
C GLN A 322 8.45 -2.10 16.92
N MET A 323 8.45 -2.67 15.71
CA MET A 323 7.33 -2.73 14.78
C MET A 323 7.28 -4.09 14.06
N GLY A 324 6.17 -4.41 13.41
CA GLY A 324 6.05 -5.51 12.44
C GLY A 324 6.08 -6.94 13.00
N GLY A 325 6.16 -7.14 14.32
CA GLY A 325 6.22 -8.48 14.90
C GLY A 325 4.94 -9.30 14.74
N GLY A 326 5.07 -10.64 14.69
CA GLY A 326 3.98 -11.61 14.51
C GLY A 326 3.46 -11.68 13.07
N THR A 327 4.37 -11.58 12.11
CA THR A 327 4.13 -11.80 10.68
C THR A 327 5.44 -12.16 9.98
N TRP A 328 5.36 -12.52 8.68
CA TRP A 328 6.54 -12.75 7.86
C TRP A 328 7.18 -11.44 7.39
N VAL A 329 8.45 -11.26 7.71
CA VAL A 329 9.25 -10.08 7.35
C VAL A 329 10.30 -10.50 6.33
N TYR A 330 10.23 -9.94 5.13
CA TYR A 330 11.14 -10.25 4.04
C TYR A 330 12.51 -9.60 4.26
N LEU A 331 13.59 -10.39 4.15
CA LEU A 331 14.96 -9.89 4.21
C LEU A 331 15.59 -9.74 2.83
N GLY A 332 15.36 -10.70 1.94
CA GLY A 332 15.98 -10.74 0.61
C GLY A 332 15.73 -12.07 -0.08
N THR A 333 16.19 -12.17 -1.33
CA THR A 333 16.17 -13.43 -2.09
C THR A 333 17.59 -13.81 -2.43
N PHE A 334 18.00 -15.05 -2.08
CA PHE A 334 19.38 -15.52 -2.14
C PHE A 334 19.47 -16.88 -2.83
N ASP A 335 20.66 -17.19 -3.35
CA ASP A 335 20.98 -18.50 -3.91
C ASP A 335 21.48 -19.43 -2.82
N PHE A 336 20.89 -20.62 -2.71
CA PHE A 336 21.27 -21.65 -1.75
C PHE A 336 21.66 -22.94 -2.47
N ASP A 337 22.59 -23.70 -1.87
CA ASP A 337 22.92 -25.04 -2.31
C ASP A 337 21.98 -26.07 -1.67
N ARG A 338 21.90 -27.26 -2.27
CA ARG A 338 21.18 -28.41 -1.70
C ARG A 338 21.89 -28.89 -0.42
N GLY A 339 21.11 -29.29 0.57
CA GLY A 339 21.62 -29.90 1.80
C GLY A 339 21.28 -29.10 3.06
N CYS A 340 21.86 -29.52 4.16
CA CYS A 340 21.67 -28.91 5.49
C CYS A 340 23.06 -28.68 6.11
N ASP A 341 23.62 -27.52 5.88
CA ASP A 341 24.97 -27.17 6.34
C ASP A 341 25.06 -25.72 6.83
N GLY A 342 26.22 -25.36 7.42
CA GLY A 342 26.44 -24.02 7.95
C GLY A 342 26.71 -22.93 6.92
N TYR A 343 26.85 -23.29 5.64
CA TYR A 343 27.02 -22.34 4.53
C TYR A 343 25.68 -21.78 4.06
N ASN A 344 24.57 -22.40 4.50
CA ASN A 344 23.20 -22.06 4.10
C ASN A 344 22.32 -22.02 5.36
N GLN A 345 22.27 -20.88 6.04
CA GLN A 345 21.50 -20.73 7.29
C GLN A 345 21.19 -19.26 7.59
N VAL A 346 20.28 -19.01 8.49
CA VAL A 346 20.08 -17.71 9.12
C VAL A 346 20.50 -17.78 10.57
N VAL A 347 21.26 -16.78 11.02
CA VAL A 347 21.67 -16.62 12.40
C VAL A 347 21.09 -15.33 12.93
N VAL A 348 20.44 -15.38 14.08
CA VAL A 348 20.03 -14.20 14.84
C VAL A 348 20.92 -14.10 16.07
N THR A 349 21.52 -12.94 16.26
CA THR A 349 22.36 -12.69 17.42
C THR A 349 21.64 -11.77 18.40
N ASN A 350 22.00 -11.82 19.69
CA ASN A 350 21.50 -10.83 20.64
C ASN A 350 22.30 -9.51 20.62
N ARG A 351 22.99 -9.22 19.50
CA ARG A 351 23.75 -7.99 19.31
C ARG A 351 22.83 -6.83 19.03
N SER A 352 23.03 -5.74 19.75
CA SER A 352 22.41 -4.44 19.49
C SER A 352 23.24 -3.32 20.08
N GLN A 353 23.18 -2.13 19.51
CA GLN A 353 23.73 -0.91 20.11
C GLN A 353 22.83 -0.37 21.22
N SER A 354 21.56 -0.72 21.19
CA SER A 354 20.54 -0.36 22.17
C SER A 354 20.48 -1.40 23.30
N LYS A 355 20.16 -0.95 24.51
CA LYS A 355 19.84 -1.86 25.62
C LYS A 355 18.35 -2.22 25.53
N GLY A 356 18.05 -3.51 25.49
CA GLY A 356 16.67 -3.97 25.41
C GLY A 356 16.55 -5.47 25.20
N LEU A 357 15.54 -5.87 24.46
CA LEU A 357 15.19 -7.25 24.16
C LEU A 357 15.24 -7.51 22.65
N ILE A 358 15.81 -8.65 22.28
CA ILE A 358 15.70 -9.26 20.96
C ILE A 358 14.81 -10.48 21.08
N THR A 359 13.87 -10.60 20.15
CA THR A 359 13.02 -11.77 20.02
C THR A 359 13.28 -12.47 18.69
N THR A 360 13.06 -13.77 18.65
CA THR A 360 13.16 -14.57 17.43
C THR A 360 12.16 -15.73 17.50
N ASP A 361 11.71 -16.21 16.35
CA ASP A 361 10.59 -17.16 16.27
C ASP A 361 10.89 -18.17 15.17
N ALA A 362 10.52 -17.91 13.93
CA ALA A 362 10.73 -18.80 12.80
C ALA A 362 11.44 -18.10 11.63
N VAL A 363 12.06 -18.91 10.78
CA VAL A 363 12.62 -18.48 9.48
C VAL A 363 12.02 -19.35 8.38
N ARG A 364 11.53 -18.69 7.34
CA ARG A 364 10.95 -19.30 6.15
C ARG A 364 11.82 -19.04 4.94
N PHE A 365 12.10 -20.08 4.16
CA PHE A 365 12.83 -20.03 2.90
C PHE A 365 11.89 -20.49 1.79
N GLY A 366 11.66 -19.62 0.80
CA GLY A 366 10.80 -19.90 -0.34
C GLY A 366 9.33 -19.49 -0.14
N GLY A 367 8.63 -19.37 -1.26
CA GLY A 367 7.22 -18.97 -1.32
C GLY A 367 6.25 -20.11 -0.97
N GLY A 368 6.55 -21.30 -1.44
CA GLY A 368 5.77 -22.51 -1.21
C GLY A 368 4.48 -22.63 -2.02
N MET A 369 3.79 -23.72 -1.79
CA MET A 369 2.46 -23.97 -2.33
C MET A 369 1.39 -23.37 -1.44
N GLY A 370 0.24 -23.03 -2.02
CA GLY A 370 -0.94 -22.62 -1.27
C GLY A 370 -1.40 -23.74 -0.33
N ASN A 371 -1.60 -23.40 0.93
CA ASN A 371 -1.95 -24.34 2.00
C ASN A 371 -3.21 -23.94 2.78
N ILE A 372 -3.96 -22.97 2.31
CA ILE A 372 -5.24 -22.61 2.92
C ILE A 372 -6.34 -23.48 2.32
N GLU A 373 -7.05 -24.19 3.18
CA GLU A 373 -8.14 -25.07 2.76
C GLU A 373 -9.45 -24.32 2.61
N ARG A 374 -10.12 -24.53 1.49
CA ARG A 374 -11.46 -24.03 1.21
C ARG A 374 -12.29 -25.14 0.55
N GLY A 375 -13.46 -25.42 1.13
CA GLY A 375 -14.34 -26.47 0.62
C GLY A 375 -13.68 -27.85 0.55
N GLY A 376 -12.81 -28.19 1.51
CA GLY A 376 -12.08 -29.46 1.55
C GLY A 376 -10.90 -29.57 0.58
N THR A 377 -10.50 -28.48 -0.09
CA THR A 377 -9.40 -28.46 -1.06
C THR A 377 -8.50 -27.25 -0.90
N VAL A 378 -7.24 -27.38 -1.27
CA VAL A 378 -6.31 -26.25 -1.47
C VAL A 378 -6.27 -25.87 -2.95
N SER A 379 -5.70 -24.73 -3.28
CA SER A 379 -5.66 -24.21 -4.67
C SER A 379 -4.90 -25.11 -5.64
N GLY A 380 -3.95 -25.89 -5.15
CA GLY A 380 -3.03 -26.70 -5.95
C GLY A 380 -1.98 -25.87 -6.70
N LEU A 381 -1.85 -24.57 -6.39
CA LEU A 381 -0.92 -23.65 -7.03
C LEU A 381 0.13 -23.12 -6.05
N PRO A 382 1.26 -22.59 -6.57
CA PRO A 382 2.18 -21.77 -5.78
C PRO A 382 1.44 -20.61 -5.11
N ARG A 383 1.80 -20.31 -3.85
CA ARG A 383 1.15 -19.26 -3.05
C ARG A 383 1.18 -17.89 -3.71
N CYS A 384 2.23 -17.56 -4.47
CA CYS A 384 2.32 -16.32 -5.22
C CYS A 384 1.20 -16.13 -6.27
N LEU A 385 0.58 -17.22 -6.72
CA LEU A 385 -0.53 -17.18 -7.66
C LEU A 385 -1.90 -17.12 -7.00
N GLU A 386 -1.97 -17.27 -5.68
CA GLU A 386 -3.20 -17.12 -4.91
C GLU A 386 -3.53 -15.65 -4.63
N GLY A 387 -4.79 -15.38 -4.31
CA GLY A 387 -5.25 -14.09 -3.85
C GLY A 387 -4.63 -13.69 -2.50
N ALA A 388 -4.64 -12.41 -2.22
CA ALA A 388 -4.08 -11.82 -1.00
C ALA A 388 -4.74 -12.36 0.27
N ARG A 389 -6.02 -12.75 0.20
CA ARG A 389 -6.76 -13.32 1.32
C ARG A 389 -6.04 -14.52 1.94
N TYR A 390 -5.50 -15.41 1.11
CA TYR A 390 -4.84 -16.64 1.58
C TYR A 390 -3.45 -16.36 2.13
N TYR A 391 -2.71 -15.46 1.48
CA TYR A 391 -1.43 -15.00 1.99
C TYR A 391 -1.58 -14.27 3.34
N ALA A 392 -2.60 -13.43 3.49
CA ALA A 392 -2.85 -12.72 4.73
C ALA A 392 -3.08 -13.68 5.91
N GLN A 393 -3.87 -14.74 5.71
CA GLN A 393 -4.05 -15.78 6.71
C GLN A 393 -2.72 -16.48 7.04
N TRP A 394 -1.95 -16.88 6.01
CA TRP A 394 -0.64 -17.49 6.18
C TRP A 394 0.37 -16.57 6.89
N ALA A 395 0.27 -15.27 6.67
CA ALA A 395 1.11 -14.25 7.28
C ALA A 395 0.64 -13.78 8.68
N GLY A 396 -0.31 -14.46 9.29
CA GLY A 396 -0.73 -14.18 10.67
C GLY A 396 -1.64 -12.98 10.84
N VAL A 397 -2.21 -12.45 9.76
CA VAL A 397 -3.21 -11.36 9.84
C VAL A 397 -4.46 -11.89 10.56
N PRO A 398 -5.05 -11.13 11.50
CA PRO A 398 -6.25 -11.57 12.20
C PRO A 398 -7.45 -11.78 11.25
N TYR A 399 -8.27 -12.80 11.55
CA TYR A 399 -9.44 -13.24 10.77
C TYR A 399 -10.32 -12.09 10.27
N LYS A 400 -10.62 -11.12 11.13
CA LYS A 400 -11.47 -9.97 10.81
C LYS A 400 -10.99 -9.10 9.63
N TYR A 401 -9.70 -9.15 9.30
CA TYR A 401 -9.12 -8.37 8.18
C TYR A 401 -9.14 -9.14 6.87
N TYR A 402 -8.92 -10.46 6.89
CA TYR A 402 -8.88 -11.27 5.67
C TYR A 402 -10.20 -12.01 5.37
N SER A 403 -11.16 -11.93 6.26
CA SER A 403 -12.47 -12.57 6.10
C SER A 403 -13.62 -11.63 6.53
N THR A 404 -13.71 -10.49 5.88
CA THR A 404 -14.71 -9.45 6.15
C THR A 404 -16.14 -9.92 5.83
N LYS A 405 -16.27 -10.98 5.04
CA LYS A 405 -17.54 -11.67 4.69
C LYS A 405 -17.73 -12.97 5.46
N ASN A 406 -17.00 -13.17 6.56
CA ASN A 406 -17.09 -14.35 7.42
C ASN A 406 -16.99 -15.69 6.65
N GLY A 407 -16.06 -15.76 5.67
CA GLY A 407 -15.81 -16.95 4.87
C GLY A 407 -16.89 -17.31 3.85
N THR A 408 -17.85 -16.42 3.58
CA THR A 408 -18.94 -16.66 2.63
C THR A 408 -18.69 -16.11 1.23
N ASP A 409 -17.70 -15.23 1.08
CA ASP A 409 -17.34 -14.59 -0.19
C ASP A 409 -15.83 -14.28 -0.25
N ASP A 410 -15.06 -15.29 -0.67
CA ASP A 410 -13.60 -15.15 -0.79
C ASP A 410 -13.19 -14.12 -1.86
N TYR A 411 -14.04 -13.89 -2.87
CA TYR A 411 -13.81 -12.83 -3.87
C TYR A 411 -13.84 -11.44 -3.24
N GLY A 412 -14.90 -11.16 -2.49
CA GLY A 412 -15.03 -9.88 -1.78
C GLY A 412 -13.98 -9.70 -0.69
N ASP A 413 -13.65 -10.78 0.03
CA ASP A 413 -12.60 -10.79 1.05
C ASP A 413 -11.22 -10.50 0.43
N ASP A 414 -10.91 -11.07 -0.75
CA ASP A 414 -9.64 -10.83 -1.43
C ASP A 414 -9.47 -9.38 -1.90
N ILE A 415 -10.54 -8.75 -2.39
CA ILE A 415 -10.51 -7.34 -2.76
C ILE A 415 -10.21 -6.47 -1.53
N ASN A 416 -10.88 -6.72 -0.41
CA ASN A 416 -10.77 -5.90 0.78
C ASN A 416 -9.44 -6.06 1.50
N VAL A 417 -8.91 -7.28 1.57
CA VAL A 417 -7.74 -7.60 2.41
C VAL A 417 -6.46 -6.89 1.97
N ARG A 418 -6.31 -6.55 0.70
CA ARG A 418 -5.10 -5.90 0.18
C ARG A 418 -4.83 -4.58 0.89
N SER A 419 -5.83 -3.71 0.95
CA SER A 419 -5.75 -2.46 1.71
C SER A 419 -5.84 -2.67 3.22
N LEU A 420 -6.68 -3.61 3.69
CA LEU A 420 -6.81 -3.89 5.12
C LEU A 420 -5.54 -4.47 5.74
N MET A 421 -4.79 -5.31 5.02
CA MET A 421 -3.50 -5.82 5.48
C MET A 421 -2.46 -4.70 5.56
N SER A 422 -2.45 -3.78 4.60
CA SER A 422 -1.59 -2.58 4.64
C SER A 422 -1.93 -1.70 5.84
N ASN A 423 -3.22 -1.47 6.10
CA ASN A 423 -3.68 -0.71 7.27
C ASN A 423 -3.35 -1.42 8.60
N TRP A 424 -3.50 -2.74 8.66
CA TRP A 424 -3.10 -3.53 9.84
C TRP A 424 -1.60 -3.46 10.09
N LEU A 425 -0.79 -3.51 9.04
CA LEU A 425 0.67 -3.37 9.16
C LEU A 425 1.05 -1.96 9.60
N GLY A 426 0.43 -0.93 9.01
CA GLY A 426 0.74 0.48 9.25
C GLY A 426 0.12 1.07 10.51
N GLY A 427 -0.93 0.46 11.05
CA GLY A 427 -1.67 0.99 12.19
C GLY A 427 -0.78 1.20 13.43
N GLY A 428 -0.95 2.35 14.09
CA GLY A 428 -0.15 2.80 15.23
C GLY A 428 1.18 3.48 14.85
N SER A 429 1.46 3.62 13.55
CA SER A 429 2.59 4.42 13.05
C SER A 429 2.25 5.90 12.98
N VAL A 430 3.24 6.74 12.69
CA VAL A 430 3.07 8.19 12.49
C VAL A 430 2.11 8.51 11.34
N TYR A 431 2.02 7.63 10.33
CA TYR A 431 1.11 7.80 9.19
C TYR A 431 -0.30 7.26 9.44
N MET A 432 -0.48 6.37 10.44
CA MET A 432 -1.78 5.76 10.78
C MET A 432 -2.00 5.71 12.31
N PRO A 433 -1.96 6.86 13.01
CA PRO A 433 -1.98 6.90 14.49
C PRO A 433 -3.31 6.47 15.12
N LEU A 434 -4.42 6.55 14.38
CA LEU A 434 -5.76 6.28 14.92
C LEU A 434 -6.21 4.81 14.77
N ILE A 435 -5.44 3.98 14.06
CA ILE A 435 -5.71 2.56 13.85
C ILE A 435 -4.71 1.74 14.66
N LYS A 436 -5.16 0.69 15.34
CA LYS A 436 -4.26 -0.27 15.99
C LYS A 436 -3.67 -1.23 14.96
N GLY A 437 -2.36 -1.45 15.02
CA GLY A 437 -1.68 -2.36 14.11
C GLY A 437 -0.25 -2.66 14.51
N LYS A 438 0.61 -2.87 13.53
CA LYS A 438 2.00 -3.33 13.69
C LYS A 438 3.04 -2.20 13.68
N ARG A 439 2.61 -0.95 13.56
CA ARG A 439 3.43 0.29 13.63
C ARG A 439 4.42 0.50 12.48
N VAL A 440 4.38 -0.30 11.43
CA VAL A 440 5.26 -0.08 10.26
C VAL A 440 4.86 1.22 9.57
N PRO A 441 5.78 2.19 9.36
CA PRO A 441 5.42 3.50 8.83
C PRO A 441 5.21 3.47 7.32
N ILE A 442 4.11 2.85 6.88
CA ILE A 442 3.72 2.78 5.48
C ILE A 442 3.34 4.19 4.98
N GLU A 443 4.11 4.71 4.04
CA GLU A 443 3.90 6.04 3.47
C GLU A 443 3.01 6.03 2.24
N LEU A 444 3.20 5.04 1.36
CA LEU A 444 2.49 4.95 0.10
C LEU A 444 2.01 3.51 -0.14
N SER A 445 0.84 3.41 -0.74
CA SER A 445 0.26 2.14 -1.20
C SER A 445 -0.08 2.24 -2.68
N LEU A 446 0.25 1.20 -3.45
CA LEU A 446 0.00 1.15 -4.88
C LEU A 446 -0.49 -0.24 -5.31
N ALA A 447 -1.65 -0.27 -5.94
CA ALA A 447 -2.17 -1.42 -6.69
C ALA A 447 -1.88 -1.25 -8.18
N VAL A 448 -1.45 -2.30 -8.85
CA VAL A 448 -1.16 -2.29 -10.30
C VAL A 448 -2.09 -3.26 -11.00
N HIS A 449 -2.89 -2.74 -11.93
CA HIS A 449 -3.92 -3.45 -12.67
C HIS A 449 -3.76 -3.28 -14.18
N SER A 450 -4.34 -4.18 -14.98
CA SER A 450 -4.37 -4.09 -16.44
C SER A 450 -5.77 -4.27 -17.07
N ASP A 451 -6.80 -4.43 -16.26
CA ASP A 451 -8.16 -4.77 -16.70
C ASP A 451 -9.10 -3.56 -16.87
N ALA A 452 -8.60 -2.34 -16.72
CA ALA A 452 -9.42 -1.13 -16.72
C ALA A 452 -10.04 -0.76 -18.09
N GLY A 453 -10.04 -1.65 -19.05
CA GLY A 453 -10.67 -1.53 -20.35
C GLY A 453 -9.96 -2.34 -21.43
N TYR A 454 -10.67 -2.59 -22.52
CA TYR A 454 -10.15 -3.26 -23.71
C TYR A 454 -10.75 -2.63 -24.96
N ALA A 455 -10.03 -2.74 -26.08
CA ALA A 455 -10.56 -2.38 -27.39
C ALA A 455 -11.42 -3.54 -27.93
N PRO A 456 -12.63 -3.29 -28.45
CA PRO A 456 -13.50 -4.35 -28.99
C PRO A 456 -12.83 -5.17 -30.13
N ASN A 457 -11.98 -4.52 -30.92
CA ASN A 457 -11.20 -5.18 -31.98
C ASN A 457 -9.96 -5.93 -31.47
N GLY A 458 -9.64 -5.81 -30.18
CA GLY A 458 -8.47 -6.47 -29.56
C GLY A 458 -7.09 -5.98 -30.00
N THR A 459 -7.01 -4.93 -30.82
CA THR A 459 -5.76 -4.44 -31.41
C THR A 459 -5.38 -3.03 -31.00
N ASP A 460 -6.34 -2.21 -30.57
CA ASP A 460 -6.07 -0.82 -30.23
C ASP A 460 -5.54 -0.66 -28.81
N ILE A 461 -4.60 0.26 -28.65
CA ILE A 461 -4.07 0.65 -27.35
C ILE A 461 -5.07 1.55 -26.64
N ILE A 462 -5.55 1.11 -25.47
CA ILE A 462 -6.46 1.90 -24.63
C ILE A 462 -5.71 2.98 -23.86
N GLY A 463 -4.50 2.69 -23.37
CA GLY A 463 -3.68 3.61 -22.60
C GLY A 463 -3.83 3.43 -21.07
N SER A 464 -3.26 4.37 -20.30
CA SER A 464 -3.18 4.31 -18.85
C SER A 464 -4.16 5.24 -18.16
N LEU A 465 -4.67 4.81 -17.00
CA LEU A 465 -5.40 5.64 -16.05
C LEU A 465 -4.81 5.48 -14.65
N ALA A 466 -5.07 6.44 -13.77
CA ALA A 466 -4.79 6.33 -12.35
C ALA A 466 -6.09 6.50 -11.56
N ILE A 467 -6.18 5.88 -10.40
CA ILE A 467 -7.34 5.92 -9.52
C ILE A 467 -6.89 6.34 -8.12
N CYS A 468 -7.63 7.23 -7.51
CA CYS A 468 -7.48 7.66 -6.12
C CYS A 468 -8.86 8.00 -5.55
N THR A 469 -8.94 8.33 -4.25
CA THR A 469 -10.15 8.92 -3.67
C THR A 469 -9.80 10.11 -2.78
N THR A 470 -10.52 11.22 -2.95
CA THR A 470 -10.32 12.44 -2.17
C THR A 470 -11.49 12.77 -1.24
N ASP A 471 -12.65 12.12 -1.39
CA ASP A 471 -13.87 12.43 -0.62
C ASP A 471 -14.17 11.44 0.52
N PHE A 472 -13.42 10.34 0.64
CA PHE A 472 -13.57 9.37 1.72
C PHE A 472 -13.03 9.93 3.04
N ASN A 473 -13.72 9.65 4.17
CA ASN A 473 -13.34 10.07 5.52
C ASN A 473 -13.10 11.59 5.61
N ASP A 474 -14.10 12.37 5.15
CA ASP A 474 -14.07 13.84 5.11
C ASP A 474 -12.84 14.43 4.40
N GLY A 475 -12.35 13.71 3.38
CA GLY A 475 -11.20 14.11 2.58
C GLY A 475 -9.84 13.99 3.29
N ARG A 476 -9.75 13.19 4.37
CA ARG A 476 -8.54 13.03 5.15
C ARG A 476 -8.04 11.60 5.22
N LEU A 477 -6.73 11.45 5.22
CA LEU A 477 -6.03 10.23 5.61
C LEU A 477 -6.07 10.05 7.13
N ASN A 478 -5.70 8.87 7.62
CA ASN A 478 -5.70 8.57 9.05
C ASN A 478 -4.79 9.48 9.88
N SER A 479 -3.72 10.00 9.29
CA SER A 479 -2.81 10.99 9.87
C SER A 479 -3.39 12.41 9.96
N GLY A 480 -4.58 12.65 9.39
CA GLY A 480 -5.13 14.00 9.24
C GLY A 480 -4.70 14.74 7.97
N ILE A 481 -3.73 14.21 7.23
CA ILE A 481 -3.29 14.77 5.94
C ILE A 481 -4.46 14.73 4.94
N SER A 482 -4.58 15.75 4.10
CA SER A 482 -5.57 15.79 3.03
C SER A 482 -5.36 14.63 2.04
N ARG A 483 -6.44 13.93 1.67
CA ARG A 483 -6.43 12.92 0.59
C ARG A 483 -6.07 13.48 -0.79
N GLN A 484 -5.97 14.79 -0.90
CA GLN A 484 -5.40 15.44 -2.09
C GLN A 484 -3.97 14.96 -2.37
N ALA A 485 -3.21 14.58 -1.33
CA ALA A 485 -1.89 13.97 -1.48
C ALA A 485 -1.94 12.67 -2.31
N SER A 486 -2.96 11.81 -2.13
CA SER A 486 -3.18 10.61 -2.95
C SER A 486 -3.45 10.96 -4.42
N LYS A 487 -4.18 12.04 -4.68
CA LYS A 487 -4.45 12.52 -6.04
C LYS A 487 -3.20 13.06 -6.71
N ASP A 488 -2.39 13.83 -5.99
CA ASP A 488 -1.13 14.34 -6.50
C ASP A 488 -0.15 13.19 -6.82
N PHE A 489 -0.10 12.17 -5.97
CA PHE A 489 0.69 10.96 -6.22
C PHE A 489 0.20 10.22 -7.47
N ALA A 490 -1.11 9.99 -7.60
CA ALA A 490 -1.72 9.35 -8.77
C ALA A 490 -1.45 10.15 -10.06
N ALA A 491 -1.54 11.48 -10.00
CA ALA A 491 -1.22 12.36 -11.12
C ALA A 491 0.26 12.30 -11.50
N ALA A 492 1.17 12.26 -10.53
CA ALA A 492 2.61 12.16 -10.75
C ALA A 492 2.98 10.84 -11.45
N LEU A 493 2.42 9.71 -10.98
CA LEU A 493 2.61 8.41 -11.61
C LEU A 493 2.08 8.40 -13.06
N LEU A 494 0.87 8.88 -13.28
CA LEU A 494 0.27 8.94 -14.61
C LEU A 494 1.09 9.85 -15.55
N ASN A 495 1.61 10.97 -15.05
CA ASN A 495 2.49 11.85 -15.82
C ASN A 495 3.81 11.17 -16.19
N GLY A 496 4.40 10.40 -15.28
CA GLY A 496 5.60 9.58 -15.55
C GLY A 496 5.35 8.57 -16.67
N ILE A 497 4.26 7.80 -16.57
CA ILE A 497 3.85 6.84 -17.59
C ILE A 497 3.65 7.53 -18.95
N MET A 498 2.98 8.70 -18.96
CA MET A 498 2.71 9.46 -20.18
C MET A 498 3.93 10.17 -20.78
N ARG A 499 5.00 10.32 -20.01
CA ARG A 499 6.28 10.77 -20.56
C ARG A 499 7.01 9.62 -21.29
N ASP A 500 6.97 8.42 -20.70
CA ASP A 500 7.84 7.33 -21.10
C ASP A 500 7.20 6.40 -22.16
N LEU A 501 5.94 5.99 -21.98
CA LEU A 501 5.29 5.04 -22.88
C LEU A 501 4.99 5.60 -24.29
N PRO A 502 4.50 6.83 -24.48
CA PRO A 502 4.28 7.39 -25.82
C PRO A 502 5.58 7.59 -26.63
N ALA A 503 6.71 7.70 -25.98
CA ALA A 503 8.01 7.75 -26.65
C ALA A 503 8.29 6.45 -27.45
N LYS A 504 7.82 5.31 -26.95
CA LYS A 504 7.96 3.99 -27.58
C LYS A 504 6.70 3.56 -28.36
N TYR A 505 5.53 3.85 -27.81
CA TYR A 505 4.24 3.43 -28.35
C TYR A 505 3.41 4.67 -28.73
N LYS A 506 3.50 5.10 -30.00
CA LYS A 506 2.93 6.37 -30.50
C LYS A 506 1.45 6.58 -30.22
N ASN A 507 0.67 5.48 -30.12
CA ASN A 507 -0.77 5.53 -29.88
C ASN A 507 -1.13 5.33 -28.40
N TRP A 508 -0.17 5.40 -27.47
CA TRP A 508 -0.46 5.27 -26.05
C TRP A 508 -1.22 6.48 -25.54
N ASN A 509 -2.43 6.24 -25.00
CA ASN A 509 -3.33 7.30 -24.61
C ASN A 509 -3.26 7.58 -23.10
N ARG A 510 -3.26 8.87 -22.75
CA ARG A 510 -3.61 9.29 -21.40
C ARG A 510 -5.13 9.13 -21.25
N ARG A 511 -5.55 8.27 -20.33
CA ARG A 511 -6.97 8.12 -19.99
C ARG A 511 -7.32 9.09 -18.86
N TYR A 512 -7.86 8.60 -17.75
CA TYR A 512 -8.42 9.43 -16.70
C TYR A 512 -7.55 9.39 -15.44
N LEU A 513 -7.61 10.45 -14.67
CA LEU A 513 -7.38 10.45 -13.25
C LEU A 513 -8.76 10.29 -12.59
N TRP A 514 -9.11 9.07 -12.19
CA TRP A 514 -10.39 8.79 -11.55
C TRP A 514 -10.31 9.02 -10.06
N ASP A 515 -11.13 9.95 -9.58
CA ASP A 515 -11.32 10.20 -8.16
C ASP A 515 -12.59 9.46 -7.72
N ARG A 516 -12.43 8.24 -7.26
CA ARG A 516 -13.53 7.35 -6.88
C ARG A 516 -13.14 6.48 -5.71
N ASN A 517 -14.10 6.29 -4.80
CA ASN A 517 -13.96 5.39 -3.67
C ASN A 517 -14.18 3.94 -4.10
N TYR A 518 -13.09 3.20 -4.27
CA TYR A 518 -13.07 1.75 -4.41
C TYR A 518 -12.46 1.11 -3.17
N SER A 519 -12.64 -0.20 -3.02
CA SER A 519 -12.09 -0.94 -1.86
C SER A 519 -10.57 -0.88 -1.73
N GLU A 520 -9.86 -0.51 -2.80
CA GLU A 520 -8.39 -0.41 -2.85
C GLU A 520 -7.87 1.04 -2.85
N THR A 521 -8.76 2.07 -2.73
CA THR A 521 -8.36 3.50 -2.78
C THR A 521 -8.59 4.31 -1.49
#